data_09c631f6a4c92cf7a3366516c9b67be5
#
_entry.id   09c631f6a4c92cf7a3366516c9b67be5
#
_cell.length_a   1.000
_cell.length_b   1.000
_cell.length_c   1.000
_cell.angle_alpha   90.00
_cell.angle_beta   90.00
_cell.angle_gamma   90.00
#
_symmetry.space_group_name_H-M   'P 1'
#
loop_
_entity.id
_entity.type
_entity.pdbx_description
1 polymer ?
#
loop_
_entity_poly.entity_id
_entity_poly.type
_entity_poly.pdbx_seq_one_letter_code
_entity_poly.pdbx_strand_id
1 'polypeptide(L)'
;PVDAPGVTHIFGRQTNDDRKCEGTIDQGNANYGIVGGECLTVLDNVFVPWEYVFMCGEYQFSGLLVERFACYHRSNYGGCKGGVSDVVIGAAALWADYQGTSKASHIKDKLNEMMHMTETLYACAVAAAAMGGPTPSGAYFVDRLMANVCKHNVTKLIYDIDRLAQDISGGIIATMPSEADLRNPEIGKWVEKYLRGVDGVPTEDRMRVGRLLENMTGGTALVESMHGAGSPQAQKVMYSKLSGLEQKKKFAAHIAGVGHSEE
;
A
#
# COMPACT_ATOMS: atom_id res chain seq x y z
N PRO A 1 12.67 -4.54 23.79
CA PRO A 1 11.31 -4.03 24.03
C PRO A 1 11.18 -2.58 23.61
N VAL A 2 9.98 -2.17 23.14
CA VAL A 2 9.73 -0.79 22.69
C VAL A 2 9.74 0.24 23.82
N ASP A 3 9.61 -0.22 25.03
CA ASP A 3 9.61 0.53 26.29
C ASP A 3 10.93 0.41 27.06
N ALA A 4 11.98 -0.10 26.42
CA ALA A 4 13.30 -0.19 27.06
C ALA A 4 13.83 1.23 27.38
N PRO A 5 14.55 1.40 28.51
CA PRO A 5 15.17 2.68 28.85
C PRO A 5 16.06 3.19 27.72
N GLY A 6 15.89 4.45 27.34
CA GLY A 6 16.60 5.09 26.22
C GLY A 6 15.94 4.94 24.86
N VAL A 7 14.84 4.19 24.73
CA VAL A 7 14.05 4.12 23.48
C VAL A 7 13.02 5.23 23.48
N THR A 8 13.01 6.01 22.39
CA THR A 8 12.02 7.07 22.18
C THR A 8 11.44 6.94 20.77
N HIS A 9 10.12 6.95 20.64
CA HIS A 9 9.42 6.94 19.37
C HIS A 9 8.81 8.31 19.10
N ILE A 10 9.20 8.93 17.98
CA ILE A 10 8.65 10.21 17.52
C ILE A 10 7.79 9.92 16.31
N PHE A 11 6.47 9.86 16.52
CA PHE A 11 5.54 9.50 15.45
C PHE A 11 5.45 10.58 14.39
N GLY A 12 5.50 10.15 13.14
CA GLY A 12 5.27 10.99 11.97
C GLY A 12 3.83 11.50 11.93
N ARG A 13 3.66 12.65 11.29
CA ARG A 13 2.31 13.17 11.02
C ARG A 13 1.71 12.37 9.86
N GLN A 14 0.62 11.67 10.14
CA GLN A 14 -0.13 10.89 9.16
C GLN A 14 -1.28 11.71 8.58
N THR A 15 -1.82 11.30 7.44
CA THR A 15 -3.02 11.91 6.84
C THR A 15 -4.23 11.78 7.78
N ASN A 16 -4.32 10.63 8.46
CA ASN A 16 -5.34 10.30 9.44
C ASN A 16 -4.90 10.56 10.89
N ASP A 17 -4.00 11.52 11.11
CA ASP A 17 -3.55 11.91 12.44
C ASP A 17 -4.72 12.50 13.25
N ASP A 18 -5.22 11.73 14.20
CA ASP A 18 -6.40 12.06 15.00
C ASP A 18 -6.16 13.12 16.07
N ARG A 19 -4.90 13.51 16.32
CA ARG A 19 -4.55 14.56 17.29
C ARG A 19 -5.21 15.91 16.99
N LYS A 20 -5.70 16.10 15.75
CA LYS A 20 -6.39 17.32 15.30
C LYS A 20 -7.77 17.04 14.69
N CYS A 21 -8.27 15.83 14.80
CA CYS A 21 -9.60 15.50 14.32
C CYS A 21 -10.66 16.08 15.26
N GLU A 22 -11.70 16.63 14.67
CA GLU A 22 -12.79 17.27 15.39
C GLU A 22 -13.94 16.30 15.70
N GLY A 23 -13.74 15.01 15.39
CA GLY A 23 -14.66 13.92 15.69
C GLY A 23 -14.37 12.67 14.88
N THR A 24 -15.23 11.65 15.00
CA THR A 24 -15.05 10.35 14.38
C THR A 24 -15.28 10.35 12.86
N ILE A 25 -16.00 11.33 12.32
CA ILE A 25 -16.15 11.51 10.87
C ILE A 25 -14.80 11.87 10.25
N ASP A 26 -14.10 12.83 10.85
CA ASP A 26 -12.82 13.33 10.33
C ASP A 26 -11.69 12.29 10.41
N GLN A 27 -11.81 11.30 11.30
CA GLN A 27 -10.89 10.16 11.33
C GLN A 27 -11.00 9.26 10.10
N GLY A 28 -12.18 9.15 9.48
CA GLY A 28 -12.43 8.35 8.28
C GLY A 28 -12.36 6.83 8.48
N ASN A 29 -12.02 6.36 9.68
CA ASN A 29 -11.83 4.94 10.01
C ASN A 29 -12.44 4.59 11.38
N ALA A 30 -13.59 5.16 11.70
CA ALA A 30 -14.22 5.19 13.03
C ALA A 30 -14.24 3.85 13.81
N ASN A 31 -14.27 2.71 13.09
CA ASN A 31 -14.38 1.40 13.74
C ASN A 31 -13.02 0.74 14.06
N TYR A 32 -11.93 1.18 13.47
CA TYR A 32 -10.67 0.43 13.52
C TYR A 32 -9.45 1.24 13.93
N GLY A 33 -9.54 2.56 13.98
CA GLY A 33 -8.42 3.41 14.38
C GLY A 33 -7.14 3.12 13.58
N ILE A 34 -7.28 2.81 12.28
CA ILE A 34 -6.13 2.48 11.43
C ILE A 34 -5.27 3.73 11.29
N VAL A 35 -4.16 3.72 11.97
CA VAL A 35 -3.15 4.78 11.91
C VAL A 35 -1.90 4.14 11.35
N GLY A 36 -1.29 4.74 10.33
CA GLY A 36 0.08 4.41 9.95
C GLY A 36 0.99 4.67 11.15
N GLY A 37 1.71 3.66 11.58
CA GLY A 37 2.52 3.71 12.80
C GLY A 37 3.97 4.09 12.59
N GLU A 38 4.32 4.73 11.46
CA GLU A 38 5.70 5.10 11.16
C GLU A 38 6.21 6.15 12.15
N CYS A 39 7.37 5.88 12.70
CA CYS A 39 8.02 6.79 13.65
C CYS A 39 9.54 6.85 13.42
N LEU A 40 10.13 7.95 13.85
CA LEU A 40 11.56 8.02 14.08
C LEU A 40 11.85 7.39 15.44
N THR A 41 12.57 6.28 15.44
CA THR A 41 13.02 5.62 16.66
C THR A 41 14.41 6.09 17.04
N VAL A 42 14.52 6.69 18.22
CA VAL A 42 15.78 7.13 18.80
C VAL A 42 16.22 6.08 19.83
N LEU A 43 17.48 5.66 19.74
CA LEU A 43 18.11 4.75 20.68
C LEU A 43 19.24 5.51 21.37
N ASP A 44 19.01 5.95 22.60
CA ASP A 44 20.00 6.69 23.40
C ASP A 44 20.48 5.85 24.57
N ASN A 45 21.71 5.35 24.48
CA ASN A 45 22.33 4.47 25.47
C ASN A 45 21.48 3.25 25.84
N VAL A 46 20.78 2.67 24.87
CA VAL A 46 19.93 1.49 25.10
C VAL A 46 20.82 0.26 25.34
N PHE A 47 20.66 -0.39 26.48
CA PHE A 47 21.30 -1.66 26.75
C PHE A 47 20.56 -2.79 26.03
N VAL A 48 21.26 -3.57 25.20
CA VAL A 48 20.73 -4.74 24.50
C VAL A 48 21.35 -6.00 25.09
N PRO A 49 20.60 -6.83 25.85
CA PRO A 49 21.08 -8.12 26.34
C PRO A 49 21.45 -9.05 25.19
N TRP A 50 22.44 -9.91 25.38
CA TRP A 50 22.93 -10.84 24.36
C TRP A 50 21.85 -11.76 23.80
N GLU A 51 20.83 -12.08 24.55
CA GLU A 51 19.69 -12.89 24.12
C GLU A 51 18.87 -12.23 22.98
N TYR A 52 18.99 -10.91 22.79
CA TYR A 52 18.37 -10.15 21.70
C TYR A 52 19.35 -9.80 20.58
N VAL A 53 20.60 -10.25 20.65
CA VAL A 53 21.62 -9.97 19.63
C VAL A 53 21.72 -11.15 18.68
N PHE A 54 21.30 -10.97 17.44
CA PHE A 54 21.35 -12.02 16.42
C PHE A 54 22.65 -12.00 15.61
N MET A 55 23.31 -10.85 15.54
CA MET A 55 24.54 -10.67 14.78
C MET A 55 25.34 -9.52 15.39
N CYS A 56 26.63 -9.74 15.65
CA CYS A 56 27.52 -8.74 16.23
C CYS A 56 28.93 -8.89 15.65
N GLY A 57 29.17 -8.28 14.51
CA GLY A 57 30.46 -8.31 13.82
C GLY A 57 30.54 -9.34 12.68
N GLU A 58 29.58 -10.25 12.51
CA GLU A 58 29.54 -11.23 11.41
C GLU A 58 29.03 -10.59 10.12
N TYR A 59 29.65 -9.49 9.70
CA TYR A 59 29.22 -8.67 8.57
C TYR A 59 29.16 -9.40 7.23
N GLN A 60 29.90 -10.54 7.10
CA GLN A 60 29.87 -11.37 5.88
C GLN A 60 28.47 -11.94 5.59
N PHE A 61 27.60 -12.03 6.59
CA PHE A 61 26.23 -12.51 6.43
C PHE A 61 25.21 -11.38 6.16
N SER A 62 25.61 -10.11 6.24
CA SER A 62 24.69 -8.98 6.09
C SER A 62 23.99 -8.96 4.74
N GLY A 63 24.68 -9.32 3.65
CA GLY A 63 24.07 -9.41 2.32
C GLY A 63 22.97 -10.47 2.26
N LEU A 64 23.20 -11.65 2.86
CA LEU A 64 22.23 -12.73 2.93
C LEU A 64 21.02 -12.36 3.80
N LEU A 65 21.28 -11.72 4.95
CA LEU A 65 20.24 -11.24 5.85
C LEU A 65 19.30 -10.26 5.12
N VAL A 66 19.89 -9.25 4.46
CA VAL A 66 19.12 -8.23 3.75
C VAL A 66 18.34 -8.82 2.57
N GLU A 67 18.92 -9.73 1.80
CA GLU A 67 18.23 -10.39 0.69
C GLU A 67 17.00 -11.16 1.19
N ARG A 68 17.17 -12.00 2.20
CA ARG A 68 16.08 -12.82 2.75
C ARG A 68 14.99 -11.96 3.38
N PHE A 69 15.38 -11.06 4.27
CA PHE A 69 14.43 -10.11 4.87
C PHE A 69 13.64 -9.35 3.80
N ALA A 70 14.34 -8.75 2.83
CA ALA A 70 13.71 -7.95 1.79
C ALA A 70 12.76 -8.78 0.92
N CYS A 71 13.11 -10.02 0.55
CA CYS A 71 12.25 -10.85 -0.29
C CYS A 71 10.98 -11.29 0.42
N TYR A 72 11.05 -11.70 1.70
CA TYR A 72 9.85 -11.99 2.49
C TYR A 72 8.96 -10.76 2.63
N HIS A 73 9.53 -9.62 2.97
CA HIS A 73 8.81 -8.37 3.11
C HIS A 73 8.16 -7.96 1.78
N ARG A 74 8.91 -8.04 0.66
CA ARG A 74 8.43 -7.66 -0.68
C ARG A 74 7.31 -8.56 -1.18
N SER A 75 7.38 -9.87 -0.96
CA SER A 75 6.31 -10.79 -1.35
C SER A 75 5.01 -10.52 -0.59
N ASN A 76 5.11 -10.14 0.70
CA ASN A 76 3.95 -9.82 1.52
C ASN A 76 3.18 -8.58 1.03
N TYR A 77 3.83 -7.65 0.35
CA TYR A 77 3.17 -6.43 -0.14
C TYR A 77 2.01 -6.70 -1.09
N GLY A 78 2.06 -7.77 -1.89
CA GLY A 78 0.94 -8.13 -2.77
C GLY A 78 -0.32 -8.52 -2.01
N GLY A 79 -0.19 -9.19 -0.87
CA GLY A 79 -1.32 -9.48 0.02
C GLY A 79 -1.74 -8.26 0.83
N CYS A 80 -0.80 -7.60 1.47
CA CYS A 80 -1.06 -6.40 2.28
C CYS A 80 -1.74 -5.29 1.47
N LYS A 81 -1.18 -4.96 0.31
CA LYS A 81 -1.72 -3.88 -0.53
C LYS A 81 -2.94 -4.33 -1.34
N GLY A 82 -3.12 -5.63 -1.58
CA GLY A 82 -4.38 -6.18 -2.05
C GLY A 82 -5.52 -5.86 -1.08
N GLY A 83 -5.36 -6.19 0.21
CA GLY A 83 -6.36 -5.88 1.24
C GLY A 83 -6.62 -4.38 1.43
N VAL A 84 -5.58 -3.54 1.35
CA VAL A 84 -5.75 -2.07 1.35
C VAL A 84 -6.56 -1.61 0.14
N SER A 85 -6.25 -2.14 -1.04
CA SER A 85 -6.96 -1.81 -2.29
C SER A 85 -8.43 -2.24 -2.24
N ASP A 86 -8.76 -3.38 -1.62
CA ASP A 86 -10.15 -3.81 -1.44
C ASP A 86 -10.96 -2.79 -0.64
N VAL A 87 -10.37 -2.21 0.40
CA VAL A 87 -11.02 -1.13 1.17
C VAL A 87 -11.23 0.12 0.31
N VAL A 88 -10.21 0.51 -0.46
CA VAL A 88 -10.31 1.68 -1.37
C VAL A 88 -11.36 1.46 -2.44
N ILE A 89 -11.40 0.28 -3.07
CA ILE A 89 -12.41 -0.10 -4.08
C ILE A 89 -13.81 -0.08 -3.47
N GLY A 90 -13.96 -0.70 -2.30
CA GLY A 90 -15.23 -0.72 -1.57
C GLY A 90 -15.72 0.67 -1.21
N ALA A 91 -14.83 1.55 -0.74
CA ALA A 91 -15.16 2.94 -0.42
C ALA A 91 -15.54 3.74 -1.68
N ALA A 92 -14.83 3.55 -2.79
CA ALA A 92 -15.15 4.21 -4.08
C ALA A 92 -16.50 3.74 -4.64
N ALA A 93 -16.79 2.45 -4.55
CA ALA A 93 -18.07 1.89 -4.97
C ALA A 93 -19.22 2.41 -4.10
N LEU A 94 -19.06 2.40 -2.77
CA LEU A 94 -20.04 2.93 -1.83
C LEU A 94 -20.27 4.43 -2.03
N TRP A 95 -19.20 5.18 -2.27
CA TRP A 95 -19.31 6.60 -2.65
C TRP A 95 -20.14 6.80 -3.90
N ALA A 96 -19.90 5.98 -4.95
CA ALA A 96 -20.65 6.05 -6.19
C ALA A 96 -22.14 5.71 -5.99
N ASP A 97 -22.48 4.78 -5.10
CA ASP A 97 -23.84 4.48 -4.70
C ASP A 97 -24.49 5.68 -4.01
N TYR A 98 -23.81 6.26 -3.01
CA TYR A 98 -24.30 7.42 -2.27
C TYR A 98 -24.47 8.67 -3.15
N GLN A 99 -23.71 8.76 -4.21
CA GLN A 99 -23.80 9.82 -5.20
C GLN A 99 -24.80 9.55 -6.31
N GLY A 100 -25.30 8.30 -6.44
CA GLY A 100 -26.23 7.89 -7.49
C GLY A 100 -25.57 7.68 -8.87
N THR A 101 -24.24 7.48 -8.90
CA THR A 101 -23.47 7.32 -10.14
C THR A 101 -23.01 5.90 -10.44
N SER A 102 -23.27 4.94 -9.56
CA SER A 102 -22.77 3.57 -9.65
C SER A 102 -23.20 2.81 -10.92
N LYS A 103 -24.28 3.23 -11.57
CA LYS A 103 -24.77 2.63 -12.82
C LYS A 103 -24.07 3.16 -14.07
N ALA A 104 -23.34 4.27 -13.98
CA ALA A 104 -22.66 4.88 -15.11
C ALA A 104 -21.52 3.98 -15.62
N SER A 105 -21.41 3.81 -16.94
CA SER A 105 -20.42 2.91 -17.55
C SER A 105 -19.00 3.27 -17.15
N HIS A 106 -18.64 4.55 -17.22
CA HIS A 106 -17.30 5.03 -16.85
C HIS A 106 -16.93 4.82 -15.38
N ILE A 107 -17.91 4.75 -14.46
CA ILE A 107 -17.67 4.39 -13.07
C ILE A 107 -17.39 2.88 -12.94
N LYS A 108 -18.20 2.06 -13.63
CA LYS A 108 -17.99 0.61 -13.65
C LYS A 108 -16.65 0.24 -14.27
N ASP A 109 -16.26 0.89 -15.35
CA ASP A 109 -14.97 0.66 -16.01
C ASP A 109 -13.80 0.96 -15.06
N LYS A 110 -13.85 2.07 -14.32
CA LYS A 110 -12.84 2.41 -13.31
C LYS A 110 -12.77 1.38 -12.20
N LEU A 111 -13.90 0.95 -11.64
CA LEU A 111 -13.94 -0.09 -10.60
C LEU A 111 -13.38 -1.43 -11.11
N ASN A 112 -13.71 -1.82 -12.34
CA ASN A 112 -13.18 -3.02 -12.97
C ASN A 112 -11.65 -2.94 -13.12
N GLU A 113 -11.11 -1.80 -13.53
CA GLU A 113 -9.67 -1.59 -13.66
C GLU A 113 -8.97 -1.66 -12.31
N MET A 114 -9.56 -1.06 -11.27
CA MET A 114 -9.04 -1.15 -9.90
C MET A 114 -8.99 -2.61 -9.41
N MET A 115 -10.06 -3.37 -9.61
CA MET A 115 -10.11 -4.80 -9.27
C MET A 115 -9.05 -5.60 -10.02
N HIS A 116 -8.90 -5.37 -11.34
CA HIS A 116 -7.88 -6.05 -12.16
C HIS A 116 -6.46 -5.79 -11.62
N MET A 117 -6.15 -4.55 -11.26
CA MET A 117 -4.84 -4.20 -10.69
C MET A 117 -4.63 -4.87 -9.33
N THR A 118 -5.64 -4.92 -8.49
CA THR A 118 -5.59 -5.57 -7.16
C THR A 118 -5.33 -7.07 -7.27
N GLU A 119 -6.06 -7.77 -8.13
CA GLU A 119 -5.84 -9.19 -8.39
C GLU A 119 -4.46 -9.47 -8.98
N THR A 120 -3.93 -8.57 -9.80
CA THR A 120 -2.56 -8.67 -10.33
C THR A 120 -1.52 -8.59 -9.21
N LEU A 121 -1.69 -7.71 -8.23
CA LEU A 121 -0.81 -7.63 -7.06
C LEU A 121 -0.85 -8.94 -6.24
N TYR A 122 -2.04 -9.44 -5.98
CA TYR A 122 -2.23 -10.67 -5.22
C TYR A 122 -1.62 -11.89 -5.94
N ALA A 123 -1.87 -12.01 -7.24
CA ALA A 123 -1.30 -13.09 -8.06
C ALA A 123 0.23 -13.12 -8.02
N CYS A 124 0.89 -11.95 -8.03
CA CYS A 124 2.34 -11.87 -7.89
C CYS A 124 2.83 -12.38 -6.52
N ALA A 125 2.11 -12.09 -5.44
CA ALA A 125 2.46 -12.60 -4.11
C ALA A 125 2.30 -14.12 -4.03
N VAL A 126 1.21 -14.65 -4.58
CA VAL A 126 0.97 -16.10 -4.67
C VAL A 126 2.07 -16.77 -5.50
N ALA A 127 2.45 -16.19 -6.64
CA ALA A 127 3.54 -16.71 -7.46
C ALA A 127 4.87 -16.72 -6.69
N ALA A 128 5.18 -15.66 -5.94
CA ALA A 128 6.39 -15.61 -5.13
C ALA A 128 6.42 -16.72 -4.07
N ALA A 129 5.28 -17.01 -3.46
CA ALA A 129 5.15 -18.09 -2.48
C ALA A 129 5.24 -19.47 -3.15
N ALA A 130 4.53 -19.69 -4.26
CA ALA A 130 4.44 -21.00 -4.93
C ALA A 130 5.74 -21.42 -5.60
N MET A 131 6.52 -20.47 -6.12
CA MET A 131 7.79 -20.72 -6.83
C MET A 131 9.01 -20.75 -5.90
N GLY A 132 8.82 -20.57 -4.60
CA GLY A 132 9.86 -20.66 -3.59
C GLY A 132 10.33 -22.09 -3.34
N GLY A 133 11.22 -22.26 -2.36
CA GLY A 133 11.75 -23.56 -1.99
C GLY A 133 12.49 -23.56 -0.65
N PRO A 134 12.91 -24.73 -0.18
CA PRO A 134 13.62 -24.85 1.08
C PRO A 134 15.04 -24.24 1.00
N THR A 135 15.44 -23.62 2.08
CA THR A 135 16.83 -23.18 2.30
C THR A 135 17.67 -24.32 2.91
N PRO A 136 19.00 -24.22 2.93
CA PRO A 136 19.85 -25.22 3.61
C PRO A 136 19.51 -25.40 5.10
N SER A 137 18.92 -24.41 5.74
CA SER A 137 18.46 -24.51 7.14
C SER A 137 17.08 -25.16 7.30
N GLY A 138 16.43 -25.57 6.20
CA GLY A 138 15.08 -26.15 6.22
C GLY A 138 13.94 -25.12 6.21
N ALA A 139 14.22 -23.82 6.35
CA ALA A 139 13.19 -22.79 6.23
C ALA A 139 12.77 -22.63 4.75
N TYR A 140 11.49 -22.37 4.52
CA TYR A 140 11.01 -22.07 3.17
C TYR A 140 11.36 -20.64 2.77
N PHE A 141 11.90 -20.44 1.57
CA PHE A 141 12.21 -19.12 1.05
C PHE A 141 11.40 -18.84 -0.22
N VAL A 142 10.79 -17.67 -0.27
CA VAL A 142 9.99 -17.23 -1.43
C VAL A 142 10.86 -17.04 -2.67
N ASP A 143 10.27 -17.13 -3.85
CA ASP A 143 10.99 -16.83 -5.09
C ASP A 143 11.45 -15.38 -5.13
N ARG A 144 12.75 -15.17 -5.34
CA ARG A 144 13.38 -13.85 -5.28
C ARG A 144 12.95 -12.94 -6.43
N LEU A 145 12.78 -13.49 -7.62
CA LEU A 145 12.37 -12.71 -8.79
C LEU A 145 10.94 -12.23 -8.60
N MET A 146 10.03 -13.14 -8.29
CA MET A 146 8.61 -12.81 -8.13
C MET A 146 8.35 -11.90 -6.93
N ALA A 147 9.07 -12.05 -5.82
CA ALA A 147 8.99 -11.13 -4.68
C ALA A 147 9.34 -9.68 -5.07
N ASN A 148 10.38 -9.50 -5.88
CA ASN A 148 10.79 -8.18 -6.36
C ASN A 148 9.84 -7.61 -7.43
N VAL A 149 9.30 -8.45 -8.31
CA VAL A 149 8.25 -8.08 -9.28
C VAL A 149 6.99 -7.66 -8.55
N CYS A 150 6.54 -8.43 -7.57
CA CYS A 150 5.40 -8.12 -6.72
C CYS A 150 5.53 -6.72 -6.11
N LYS A 151 6.61 -6.47 -5.40
CA LYS A 151 6.84 -5.16 -4.78
C LYS A 151 6.93 -4.03 -5.80
N HIS A 152 7.57 -4.26 -6.95
CA HIS A 152 7.67 -3.23 -7.99
C HIS A 152 6.31 -2.89 -8.60
N ASN A 153 5.42 -3.87 -8.77
CA ASN A 153 4.03 -3.62 -9.19
C ASN A 153 3.29 -2.77 -8.16
N VAL A 154 3.45 -3.04 -6.87
CA VAL A 154 2.87 -2.20 -5.81
C VAL A 154 3.31 -0.74 -5.93
N THR A 155 4.57 -0.46 -6.27
CA THR A 155 5.06 0.92 -6.42
C THR A 155 4.38 1.72 -7.53
N LYS A 156 3.62 1.07 -8.38
CA LYS A 156 2.91 1.68 -9.53
C LYS A 156 1.40 1.55 -9.38
N LEU A 157 0.91 0.32 -9.27
CA LEU A 157 -0.52 0.03 -9.37
C LEU A 157 -1.33 0.65 -8.23
N ILE A 158 -0.76 0.78 -7.03
CA ILE A 158 -1.43 1.50 -5.94
C ILE A 158 -1.75 2.95 -6.30
N TYR A 159 -0.82 3.64 -6.97
CA TYR A 159 -1.07 5.02 -7.42
C TYR A 159 -2.18 5.11 -8.45
N ASP A 160 -2.27 4.13 -9.34
CA ASP A 160 -3.35 4.08 -10.34
C ASP A 160 -4.70 3.74 -9.69
N ILE A 161 -4.74 2.81 -8.74
CA ILE A 161 -5.93 2.47 -7.96
C ILE A 161 -6.45 3.71 -7.22
N ASP A 162 -5.57 4.38 -6.47
CA ASP A 162 -5.95 5.54 -5.66
C ASP A 162 -6.38 6.73 -6.54
N ARG A 163 -5.71 6.96 -7.66
CA ARG A 163 -6.11 7.96 -8.64
C ARG A 163 -7.51 7.70 -9.18
N LEU A 164 -7.85 6.45 -9.48
CA LEU A 164 -9.19 6.11 -9.96
C LEU A 164 -10.25 6.28 -8.86
N ALA A 165 -9.93 5.95 -7.61
CA ALA A 165 -10.82 6.20 -6.47
C ALA A 165 -11.09 7.69 -6.27
N GLN A 166 -10.06 8.53 -6.36
CA GLN A 166 -10.18 9.99 -6.29
C GLN A 166 -11.02 10.53 -7.47
N ASP A 167 -10.84 10.00 -8.67
CA ASP A 167 -11.63 10.39 -9.84
C ASP A 167 -13.12 9.99 -9.68
N ILE A 168 -13.42 8.81 -9.14
CA ILE A 168 -14.79 8.39 -8.80
C ILE A 168 -15.41 9.33 -7.76
N SER A 169 -14.63 9.79 -6.79
CA SER A 169 -15.09 10.71 -5.74
C SER A 169 -15.45 12.10 -6.27
N GLY A 170 -15.00 12.46 -7.49
CA GLY A 170 -15.27 13.74 -8.13
C GLY A 170 -14.55 14.93 -7.50
N GLY A 171 -13.46 14.68 -6.75
CA GLY A 171 -12.63 15.72 -6.13
C GLY A 171 -13.24 16.37 -4.88
N ILE A 172 -14.43 15.95 -4.44
CA ILE A 172 -15.11 16.53 -3.27
C ILE A 172 -14.32 16.32 -1.96
N ILE A 173 -13.49 15.28 -1.89
CA ILE A 173 -12.61 15.05 -0.76
C ILE A 173 -11.63 16.21 -0.51
N ALA A 174 -11.32 17.01 -1.55
CA ALA A 174 -10.49 18.20 -1.43
C ALA A 174 -11.21 19.41 -0.80
N THR A 175 -12.54 19.39 -0.79
CA THR A 175 -13.37 20.53 -0.36
C THR A 175 -14.41 20.15 0.71
N MET A 176 -14.38 18.92 1.19
CA MET A 176 -15.35 18.43 2.16
C MET A 176 -15.12 19.10 3.53
N PRO A 177 -16.18 19.70 4.11
CA PRO A 177 -16.12 20.32 5.43
C PRO A 177 -15.77 19.33 6.56
N SER A 178 -15.34 19.84 7.71
CA SER A 178 -15.07 19.05 8.90
C SER A 178 -16.35 18.60 9.61
N GLU A 179 -16.23 17.68 10.56
CA GLU A 179 -17.34 17.33 11.45
C GLU A 179 -17.82 18.52 12.26
N ALA A 180 -16.92 19.42 12.71
CA ALA A 180 -17.30 20.61 13.43
C ALA A 180 -18.19 21.54 12.60
N ASP A 181 -17.95 21.63 11.28
CA ASP A 181 -18.82 22.40 10.38
C ASP A 181 -20.22 21.77 10.27
N LEU A 182 -20.31 20.44 10.20
CA LEU A 182 -21.59 19.73 10.19
C LEU A 182 -22.37 19.96 11.51
N ARG A 183 -21.66 19.98 12.65
CA ARG A 183 -22.27 20.20 13.98
C ARG A 183 -22.49 21.67 14.31
N ASN A 184 -22.01 22.58 13.49
CA ASN A 184 -22.14 24.03 13.73
C ASN A 184 -23.61 24.48 13.59
N PRO A 185 -24.18 25.19 14.59
CA PRO A 185 -25.59 25.58 14.61
C PRO A 185 -25.97 26.58 13.51
N GLU A 186 -25.02 27.35 12.98
CA GLU A 186 -25.27 28.34 11.93
C GLU A 186 -25.16 27.76 10.52
N ILE A 187 -24.11 26.97 10.26
CA ILE A 187 -23.78 26.49 8.90
C ILE A 187 -24.09 25.01 8.69
N GLY A 188 -24.22 24.20 9.73
CA GLY A 188 -24.43 22.75 9.62
C GLY A 188 -25.62 22.37 8.72
N LYS A 189 -26.71 23.14 8.74
CA LYS A 189 -27.87 23.00 7.83
C LYS A 189 -27.48 23.09 6.36
N TRP A 190 -26.46 23.87 6.04
CA TRP A 190 -25.98 24.01 4.66
C TRP A 190 -25.07 22.85 4.28
N VAL A 191 -24.23 22.40 5.19
CA VAL A 191 -23.42 21.18 5.02
C VAL A 191 -24.35 20.00 4.77
N GLU A 192 -25.35 19.78 5.61
CA GLU A 192 -26.32 18.70 5.47
C GLU A 192 -27.08 18.78 4.14
N LYS A 193 -27.50 19.97 3.76
CA LYS A 193 -28.27 20.18 2.51
C LYS A 193 -27.43 19.91 1.25
N TYR A 194 -26.21 20.42 1.19
CA TYR A 194 -25.42 20.44 -0.03
C TYR A 194 -24.42 19.28 -0.17
N LEU A 195 -24.09 18.61 0.93
CA LEU A 195 -23.32 17.38 0.90
C LEU A 195 -24.16 16.11 0.94
N ARG A 196 -25.47 16.21 1.02
CA ARG A 196 -26.34 15.02 0.99
C ARG A 196 -26.11 14.20 -0.26
N GLY A 197 -26.22 12.88 -0.11
CA GLY A 197 -26.22 11.93 -1.23
C GLY A 197 -27.61 11.74 -1.82
N VAL A 198 -27.87 10.55 -2.35
CA VAL A 198 -29.20 10.09 -2.77
C VAL A 198 -30.14 10.01 -1.57
N ASP A 199 -31.45 10.00 -1.86
CA ASP A 199 -32.45 9.89 -0.81
C ASP A 199 -32.24 8.64 0.06
N GLY A 200 -32.39 8.80 1.38
CA GLY A 200 -32.21 7.74 2.35
C GLY A 200 -30.77 7.54 2.86
N VAL A 201 -29.79 8.24 2.31
CA VAL A 201 -28.40 8.22 2.78
C VAL A 201 -28.14 9.44 3.68
N PRO A 202 -27.82 9.26 4.98
CA PRO A 202 -27.42 10.35 5.85
C PRO A 202 -26.18 11.08 5.30
N THR A 203 -26.16 12.40 5.40
CA THR A 203 -25.00 13.21 5.01
C THR A 203 -23.74 12.82 5.78
N GLU A 204 -23.90 12.49 7.04
CA GLU A 204 -22.82 12.00 7.90
C GLU A 204 -22.17 10.73 7.33
N ASP A 205 -22.95 9.75 6.89
CA ASP A 205 -22.41 8.51 6.32
C ASP A 205 -21.63 8.78 5.03
N ARG A 206 -22.13 9.70 4.21
CA ARG A 206 -21.42 10.12 3.01
C ARG A 206 -20.08 10.80 3.35
N MET A 207 -20.07 11.69 4.36
CA MET A 207 -18.85 12.34 4.82
C MET A 207 -17.84 11.31 5.35
N ARG A 208 -18.27 10.31 6.11
CA ARG A 208 -17.42 9.23 6.61
C ARG A 208 -16.72 8.47 5.49
N VAL A 209 -17.47 8.10 4.45
CA VAL A 209 -16.89 7.40 3.28
C VAL A 209 -15.91 8.31 2.53
N GLY A 210 -16.23 9.59 2.38
CA GLY A 210 -15.32 10.57 1.78
C GLY A 210 -14.02 10.75 2.55
N ARG A 211 -14.08 10.80 3.89
CA ARG A 211 -12.88 10.86 4.74
C ARG A 211 -12.07 9.57 4.69
N LEU A 212 -12.73 8.42 4.61
CA LEU A 212 -12.03 7.15 4.40
C LEU A 212 -11.24 7.17 3.08
N LEU A 213 -11.87 7.61 1.99
CA LEU A 213 -11.19 7.77 0.69
C LEU A 213 -10.00 8.73 0.78
N GLU A 214 -10.17 9.89 1.42
CA GLU A 214 -9.08 10.86 1.62
C GLU A 214 -7.91 10.22 2.39
N ASN A 215 -8.19 9.55 3.49
CA ASN A 215 -7.16 8.94 4.33
C ASN A 215 -6.45 7.78 3.65
N MET A 216 -7.17 6.96 2.89
CA MET A 216 -6.60 5.78 2.24
C MET A 216 -5.84 6.14 0.96
N THR A 217 -6.27 7.18 0.21
CA THR A 217 -5.68 7.56 -1.07
C THR A 217 -4.69 8.73 -0.97
N GLY A 218 -4.49 9.28 0.22
CA GLY A 218 -3.61 10.42 0.45
C GLY A 218 -2.28 10.07 1.11
N GLY A 219 -1.31 10.90 0.90
CA GLY A 219 -0.10 11.07 1.70
C GLY A 219 0.67 9.81 2.06
N THR A 220 0.62 9.44 3.33
CA THR A 220 1.54 8.45 3.93
C THR A 220 1.37 7.05 3.36
N ALA A 221 0.13 6.59 3.13
CA ALA A 221 -0.14 5.24 2.61
C ALA A 221 0.49 5.03 1.22
N LEU A 222 0.42 6.04 0.35
CA LEU A 222 1.06 6.01 -0.97
C LEU A 222 2.57 5.97 -0.88
N VAL A 223 3.17 6.83 -0.07
CA VAL A 223 4.64 6.92 0.08
C VAL A 223 5.18 5.63 0.70
N GLU A 224 4.50 5.08 1.69
CA GLU A 224 4.83 3.78 2.29
C GLU A 224 4.74 2.66 1.24
N SER A 225 3.71 2.64 0.43
CA SER A 225 3.56 1.67 -0.66
C SER A 225 4.70 1.74 -1.68
N MET A 226 5.27 2.91 -1.90
CA MET A 226 6.43 3.09 -2.79
C MET A 226 7.74 2.68 -2.11
N HIS A 227 8.04 3.21 -0.93
CA HIS A 227 9.36 3.13 -0.30
C HIS A 227 9.50 2.06 0.77
N GLY A 228 8.42 1.57 1.38
CA GLY A 228 8.47 0.44 2.30
C GLY A 228 9.09 -0.79 1.63
N ALA A 229 9.86 -1.58 2.35
CA ALA A 229 10.68 -2.69 1.84
C ALA A 229 11.73 -2.28 0.78
N GLY A 230 12.15 -1.01 0.80
CA GLY A 230 13.16 -0.45 -0.08
C GLY A 230 12.60 0.28 -1.31
N SER A 231 13.42 1.16 -1.87
CA SER A 231 13.04 2.01 -3.01
C SER A 231 12.75 1.20 -4.29
N PRO A 232 11.97 1.76 -5.24
CA PRO A 232 11.75 1.12 -6.54
C PRO A 232 13.03 0.72 -7.27
N GLN A 233 14.09 1.50 -7.12
CA GLN A 233 15.38 1.20 -7.72
C GLN A 233 16.01 -0.08 -7.14
N ALA A 234 15.83 -0.33 -5.85
CA ALA A 234 16.33 -1.55 -5.22
C ALA A 234 15.68 -2.82 -5.81
N GLN A 235 14.38 -2.79 -6.10
CA GLN A 235 13.72 -3.91 -6.77
C GLN A 235 14.23 -4.08 -8.20
N LYS A 236 14.40 -2.98 -8.95
CA LYS A 236 14.92 -3.02 -10.34
C LYS A 236 16.30 -3.67 -10.40
N VAL A 237 17.21 -3.31 -9.50
CA VAL A 237 18.54 -3.92 -9.40
C VAL A 237 18.45 -5.44 -9.15
N MET A 238 17.55 -5.85 -8.27
CA MET A 238 17.39 -7.27 -7.95
C MET A 238 16.82 -8.07 -9.13
N TYR A 239 15.68 -7.67 -9.68
CA TYR A 239 15.07 -8.47 -10.74
C TYR A 239 15.84 -8.41 -12.05
N SER A 240 16.59 -7.35 -12.36
CA SER A 240 17.44 -7.29 -13.54
C SER A 240 18.53 -8.37 -13.51
N LYS A 241 19.08 -8.67 -12.34
CA LYS A 241 20.05 -9.76 -12.15
C LYS A 241 19.42 -11.16 -12.26
N LEU A 242 18.15 -11.29 -11.90
CA LEU A 242 17.44 -12.57 -11.81
C LEU A 242 16.62 -12.92 -13.05
N SER A 243 16.34 -11.94 -13.92
CA SER A 243 15.41 -12.10 -15.05
C SER A 243 15.97 -12.82 -16.29
N GLY A 244 17.24 -13.24 -16.26
CA GLY A 244 17.85 -14.05 -17.31
C GLY A 244 17.94 -13.35 -18.67
N LEU A 245 18.37 -12.08 -18.72
CA LEU A 245 18.44 -11.28 -19.95
C LEU A 245 19.28 -11.96 -21.05
N GLU A 246 20.42 -12.56 -20.70
CA GLU A 246 21.27 -13.25 -21.67
C GLU A 246 20.58 -14.46 -22.30
N GLN A 247 19.79 -15.19 -21.52
CA GLN A 247 18.99 -16.30 -22.08
C GLN A 247 17.91 -15.79 -23.03
N LYS A 248 17.29 -14.64 -22.72
CA LYS A 248 16.30 -14.02 -23.62
C LYS A 248 16.94 -13.58 -24.95
N LYS A 249 18.15 -13.04 -24.91
CA LYS A 249 18.93 -12.72 -26.12
C LYS A 249 19.18 -13.97 -26.98
N LYS A 250 19.54 -15.09 -26.34
CA LYS A 250 19.75 -16.37 -27.07
C LYS A 250 18.46 -16.83 -27.73
N PHE A 251 17.33 -16.75 -27.07
CA PHE A 251 16.02 -17.08 -27.67
C PHE A 251 15.73 -16.19 -28.89
N ALA A 252 15.92 -14.89 -28.74
CA ALA A 252 15.69 -13.95 -29.85
C ALA A 252 16.64 -14.20 -31.03
N ALA A 253 17.90 -14.44 -30.77
CA ALA A 253 18.91 -14.76 -31.80
C ALA A 253 18.53 -16.05 -32.53
N HIS A 254 18.11 -17.10 -31.81
CA HIS A 254 17.66 -18.34 -32.40
C HIS A 254 16.46 -18.14 -33.34
N ILE A 255 15.42 -17.43 -32.88
CA ILE A 255 14.23 -17.15 -33.70
C ILE A 255 14.56 -16.28 -34.91
N ALA A 256 15.43 -15.28 -34.73
CA ALA A 256 15.84 -14.38 -35.80
C ALA A 256 16.85 -15.02 -36.80
N GLY A 257 17.33 -16.22 -36.55
CA GLY A 257 18.34 -16.88 -37.38
C GLY A 257 19.71 -16.20 -37.35
N VAL A 258 20.04 -15.49 -36.26
CA VAL A 258 21.37 -14.89 -36.10
C VAL A 258 22.19 -15.69 -35.08
N GLY A 259 23.50 -15.70 -35.25
CA GLY A 259 24.40 -16.41 -34.34
C GLY A 259 24.58 -17.91 -34.64
N HIS A 260 24.17 -18.41 -35.78
CA HIS A 260 24.63 -19.71 -36.27
C HIS A 260 26.02 -19.56 -36.89
N SER A 261 27.01 -19.37 -36.06
CA SER A 261 28.39 -19.71 -36.38
C SER A 261 28.77 -20.84 -35.45
N GLU A 262 28.81 -22.00 -36.02
CA GLU A 262 29.61 -23.19 -35.69
C GLU A 262 29.30 -23.88 -34.35
N GLU A 263 28.69 -25.07 -34.53
CA GLU A 263 28.82 -26.34 -33.78
C GLU A 263 28.99 -26.30 -32.27
#